data_dbac115d03c92f97767687870f4b89b9
#
_entry.id   dbac115d03c92f97767687870f4b89b9
#
_cell.length_a   1.000
_cell.length_b   1.000
_cell.length_c   1.000
_cell.angle_alpha   90.00
_cell.angle_beta   90.00
_cell.angle_gamma   90.00
#
_symmetry.space_group_name_H-M   'P 1'
#
loop_
_entity.id
_entity.type
_entity.pdbx_description
1 polymer ?
#
loop_
_entity_poly.entity_id
_entity_poly.type
_entity_poly.pdbx_seq_one_letter_code
_entity_poly.pdbx_strand_id
1 'polypeptide(L)'
;SSDLEEHMYCSILPTATQYARNAIFSGLMPIEIEAMFPELWVDEESEQGKNLNESPMVKTQLERFRKNNTFSYNKVNDSVAAEKLLQQLPSLQKNDLNIIVVNFIDMLSHARTESRMVRELANSEAAYRSITKSWFKHSAISELFRMLSAQDCRVILTTDHGSIRANN
;
A
#
# COMPACT_ATOMS: atom_id res chain seq x y z
N SER A 1 22.92 10.43 -8.39
CA SER A 1 22.56 8.99 -8.31
C SER A 1 21.79 8.82 -7.01
N SER A 2 20.53 8.44 -7.09
CA SER A 2 19.79 8.00 -5.91
C SER A 2 20.38 6.67 -5.48
N ASP A 3 20.92 6.60 -4.28
CA ASP A 3 21.34 5.33 -3.70
C ASP A 3 20.07 4.55 -3.36
N LEU A 4 19.72 3.62 -4.25
CA LEU A 4 18.63 2.70 -4.03
C LEU A 4 19.15 1.50 -3.24
N GLU A 5 18.67 1.35 -2.01
CA GLU A 5 18.92 0.16 -1.21
C GLU A 5 17.71 -0.78 -1.33
N GLU A 6 17.98 -2.05 -1.62
CA GLU A 6 16.95 -3.09 -1.71
C GLU A 6 17.11 -4.09 -0.58
N HIS A 7 16.02 -4.33 0.16
CA HIS A 7 15.97 -5.27 1.25
C HIS A 7 14.82 -6.26 1.03
N MET A 8 15.06 -7.52 1.40
CA MET A 8 14.03 -8.55 1.38
C MET A 8 13.52 -8.79 2.81
N TYR A 9 12.21 -8.99 2.93
CA TYR A 9 11.59 -9.43 4.17
C TYR A 9 10.51 -10.48 3.88
N CYS A 10 10.18 -11.27 4.89
CA CYS A 10 9.07 -12.22 4.81
C CYS A 10 7.80 -11.56 5.33
N SER A 11 6.73 -11.57 4.52
CA SER A 11 5.41 -11.21 5.01
C SER A 11 4.92 -12.23 6.04
N ILE A 12 4.00 -11.81 6.91
CA ILE A 12 3.38 -12.73 7.86
C ILE A 12 2.48 -13.74 7.14
N LEU A 13 2.20 -14.87 7.76
CA LEU A 13 1.28 -15.89 7.28
C LEU A 13 -0.05 -15.83 8.06
N PRO A 14 -1.19 -15.94 7.37
CA PRO A 14 -1.38 -15.97 5.92
C PRO A 14 -1.05 -14.60 5.28
N THR A 15 -0.56 -14.62 4.03
CA THR A 15 -0.15 -13.40 3.31
C THR A 15 -1.33 -12.60 2.73
N ALA A 16 -2.52 -12.75 3.30
CA ALA A 16 -3.67 -11.95 2.89
C ALA A 16 -3.51 -10.49 3.32
N THR A 17 -3.95 -9.58 2.47
CA THR A 17 -3.83 -8.12 2.66
C THR A 17 -4.35 -7.68 4.03
N GLN A 18 -5.46 -8.24 4.50
CA GLN A 18 -6.03 -7.95 5.81
C GLN A 18 -5.02 -8.15 6.95
N TYR A 19 -4.31 -9.28 6.95
CA TYR A 19 -3.35 -9.60 8.00
C TYR A 19 -2.04 -8.84 7.82
N ALA A 20 -1.48 -8.90 6.61
CA ALA A 20 -0.15 -8.35 6.32
C ALA A 20 -0.12 -6.83 6.43
N ARG A 21 -1.10 -6.11 5.86
CA ARG A 21 -1.15 -4.65 5.94
C ARG A 21 -1.45 -4.15 7.34
N ASN A 22 -2.40 -4.78 8.04
CA ASN A 22 -2.70 -4.41 9.41
C ASN A 22 -1.49 -4.63 10.32
N ALA A 23 -0.72 -5.70 10.11
CA ALA A 23 0.53 -5.94 10.84
C ALA A 23 1.60 -4.87 10.54
N ILE A 24 1.77 -4.45 9.28
CA ILE A 24 2.69 -3.36 8.91
C ILE A 24 2.30 -2.06 9.63
N PHE A 25 1.02 -1.68 9.59
CA PHE A 25 0.56 -0.40 10.12
C PHE A 25 0.40 -0.37 11.63
N SER A 26 0.16 -1.51 12.26
CA SER A 26 0.13 -1.60 13.72
C SER A 26 1.49 -1.92 14.34
N GLY A 27 2.40 -2.59 13.60
CA GLY A 27 3.62 -3.17 14.15
C GLY A 27 3.33 -4.30 15.15
N LEU A 28 2.21 -5.02 14.97
CA LEU A 28 1.74 -6.11 15.84
C LEU A 28 1.30 -7.29 14.98
N MET A 29 1.33 -8.48 15.55
CA MET A 29 0.70 -9.64 14.93
C MET A 29 -0.84 -9.53 14.99
N PRO A 30 -1.59 -10.14 14.07
CA PRO A 30 -3.05 -10.08 14.05
C PRO A 30 -3.71 -10.39 15.41
N ILE A 31 -3.27 -11.44 16.08
CA ILE A 31 -3.78 -11.82 17.40
C ILE A 31 -3.53 -10.75 18.47
N GLU A 32 -2.41 -10.02 18.35
CA GLU A 32 -2.10 -8.93 19.28
C GLU A 32 -2.95 -7.69 18.97
N ILE A 33 -3.26 -7.42 17.69
CA ILE A 33 -4.17 -6.34 17.29
C ILE A 33 -5.56 -6.60 17.87
N GLU A 34 -6.09 -7.81 17.68
CA GLU A 34 -7.39 -8.22 18.22
C GLU A 34 -7.46 -8.11 19.75
N ALA A 35 -6.40 -8.52 20.44
CA ALA A 35 -6.35 -8.47 21.89
C ALA A 35 -6.21 -7.04 22.46
N MET A 36 -5.39 -6.20 21.83
CA MET A 36 -5.06 -4.86 22.34
C MET A 36 -5.98 -3.77 21.81
N PHE A 37 -6.51 -3.94 20.61
CA PHE A 37 -7.32 -2.96 19.88
C PHE A 37 -8.47 -3.63 19.16
N PRO A 38 -9.38 -4.33 19.88
CA PRO A 38 -10.48 -5.09 19.27
C PRO A 38 -11.38 -4.21 18.38
N GLU A 39 -11.49 -2.93 18.70
CA GLU A 39 -12.28 -1.98 17.90
C GLU A 39 -11.63 -1.64 16.53
N LEU A 40 -10.34 -1.90 16.36
CA LEU A 40 -9.62 -1.70 15.09
C LEU A 40 -9.54 -2.99 14.26
N TRP A 41 -9.77 -4.14 14.89
CA TRP A 41 -9.81 -5.41 14.19
C TRP A 41 -11.15 -5.61 13.49
N VAL A 42 -11.11 -6.11 12.27
CA VAL A 42 -12.31 -6.44 11.48
C VAL A 42 -12.23 -7.90 11.09
N ASP A 43 -13.22 -8.68 11.53
CA ASP A 43 -13.30 -10.11 11.25
C ASP A 43 -13.48 -10.43 9.76
N GLU A 44 -13.09 -11.64 9.36
CA GLU A 44 -13.20 -12.11 7.98
C GLU A 44 -14.62 -12.15 7.47
N GLU A 45 -15.59 -12.39 8.36
CA GLU A 45 -17.01 -12.47 8.04
C GLU A 45 -17.68 -11.10 7.87
N SER A 46 -16.98 -10.02 8.21
CA SER A 46 -17.55 -8.68 8.10
C SER A 46 -17.70 -8.26 6.63
N GLU A 47 -18.90 -7.77 6.31
CA GLU A 47 -19.19 -7.13 5.03
C GLU A 47 -18.48 -5.77 4.87
N GLN A 48 -17.97 -5.21 5.97
CA GLN A 48 -17.19 -3.98 5.95
C GLN A 48 -15.78 -4.24 5.40
N GLY A 49 -15.21 -3.24 4.77
CA GLY A 49 -13.84 -3.32 4.22
C GLY A 49 -12.82 -3.61 5.31
N LYS A 50 -12.07 -4.70 5.14
CA LYS A 50 -11.13 -5.26 6.14
C LYS A 50 -9.91 -4.37 6.46
N ASN A 51 -9.70 -3.31 5.71
CA ASN A 51 -8.55 -2.39 5.82
C ASN A 51 -9.01 -0.94 6.03
N LEU A 52 -10.08 -0.73 6.80
CA LEU A 52 -10.61 0.62 7.09
C LEU A 52 -9.84 1.32 8.21
N ASN A 53 -9.25 0.56 9.12
CA ASN A 53 -8.63 1.06 10.34
C ASN A 53 -7.11 1.24 10.26
N GLU A 54 -6.54 1.23 9.05
CA GLU A 54 -5.08 1.34 8.86
C GLU A 54 -4.51 2.64 9.45
N SER A 55 -5.16 3.78 9.22
CA SER A 55 -4.73 5.06 9.79
C SER A 55 -4.78 5.10 11.33
N PRO A 56 -5.85 4.67 12.01
CA PRO A 56 -5.87 4.47 13.46
C PRO A 56 -4.77 3.52 13.95
N MET A 57 -4.47 2.43 13.23
CA MET A 57 -3.39 1.50 13.58
C MET A 57 -2.01 2.16 13.55
N VAL A 58 -1.73 2.99 12.55
CA VAL A 58 -0.49 3.80 12.51
C VAL A 58 -0.41 4.70 13.74
N LYS A 59 -1.50 5.35 14.10
CA LYS A 59 -1.54 6.21 15.29
C LYS A 59 -1.18 5.42 16.56
N THR A 60 -1.81 4.27 16.79
CA THR A 60 -1.50 3.42 17.96
C THR A 60 -0.06 2.93 17.95
N GLN A 61 0.51 2.63 16.77
CA GLN A 61 1.91 2.26 16.63
C GLN A 61 2.84 3.39 17.06
N LEU A 62 2.63 4.61 16.56
CA LEU A 62 3.43 5.77 16.94
C LEU A 62 3.35 6.05 18.44
N GLU A 63 2.16 6.00 19.01
CA GLU A 63 1.94 6.19 20.46
C GLU A 63 2.68 5.13 21.30
N ARG A 64 2.64 3.86 20.92
CA ARG A 64 3.37 2.77 21.61
C ARG A 64 4.89 2.98 21.56
N PHE A 65 5.41 3.50 20.47
CA PHE A 65 6.82 3.87 20.35
C PHE A 65 7.16 5.25 20.92
N ARG A 66 6.21 5.90 21.61
CA ARG A 66 6.35 7.24 22.19
C ARG A 66 6.82 8.28 21.16
N LYS A 67 6.31 8.17 19.94
CA LYS A 67 6.57 9.10 18.84
C LYS A 67 5.40 10.05 18.67
N ASN A 68 5.67 11.35 18.76
CA ASN A 68 4.69 12.43 18.55
C ASN A 68 4.78 12.98 17.12
N ASN A 69 5.11 12.12 16.16
CA ASN A 69 5.26 12.50 14.78
C ASN A 69 3.91 12.84 14.15
N THR A 70 3.88 13.94 13.41
CA THR A 70 2.74 14.26 12.54
C THR A 70 2.75 13.30 11.35
N PHE A 71 1.59 12.78 11.00
CA PHE A 71 1.51 11.87 9.85
C PHE A 71 0.27 12.10 9.01
N SER A 72 0.34 11.68 7.75
CA SER A 72 -0.82 11.54 6.87
C SER A 72 -0.93 10.11 6.36
N TYR A 73 -2.16 9.71 6.04
CA TYR A 73 -2.48 8.42 5.46
C TYR A 73 -3.39 8.63 4.24
N ASN A 74 -2.95 8.18 3.08
CA ASN A 74 -3.65 8.39 1.81
C ASN A 74 -3.78 7.09 1.03
N LYS A 75 -4.98 6.78 0.56
CA LYS A 75 -5.24 5.66 -0.36
C LYS A 75 -5.44 6.19 -1.79
N VAL A 76 -4.74 5.58 -2.73
CA VAL A 76 -4.85 5.87 -4.16
C VAL A 76 -5.49 4.66 -4.83
N ASN A 77 -6.80 4.74 -5.04
CA ASN A 77 -7.59 3.70 -5.68
C ASN A 77 -7.84 3.97 -7.18
N ASP A 78 -7.72 5.23 -7.60
CA ASP A 78 -7.98 5.68 -8.96
C ASP A 78 -7.11 6.89 -9.35
N SER A 79 -7.23 7.35 -10.58
CA SER A 79 -6.48 8.49 -11.10
C SER A 79 -6.86 9.80 -10.42
N VAL A 80 -8.11 9.98 -10.03
CA VAL A 80 -8.60 11.22 -9.38
C VAL A 80 -7.96 11.33 -7.98
N ALA A 81 -7.90 10.23 -7.22
CA ALA A 81 -7.23 10.20 -5.94
C ALA A 81 -5.72 10.48 -6.07
N ALA A 82 -5.08 9.96 -7.13
CA ALA A 82 -3.68 10.22 -7.42
C ALA A 82 -3.41 11.69 -7.74
N GLU A 83 -4.22 12.32 -8.58
CA GLU A 83 -4.11 13.74 -8.91
C GLU A 83 -4.35 14.64 -7.68
N LYS A 84 -5.35 14.30 -6.86
CA LYS A 84 -5.60 15.02 -5.60
C LYS A 84 -4.41 14.93 -4.66
N LEU A 85 -3.75 13.78 -4.58
CA LEU A 85 -2.55 13.60 -3.77
C LEU A 85 -1.42 14.54 -4.24
N LEU A 86 -1.20 14.69 -5.55
CA LEU A 86 -0.22 15.63 -6.09
C LEU A 86 -0.51 17.06 -5.68
N GLN A 87 -1.78 17.49 -5.75
CA GLN A 87 -2.18 18.83 -5.33
C GLN A 87 -1.96 19.08 -3.82
N GLN A 88 -2.03 18.03 -3.02
CA GLN A 88 -1.82 18.09 -1.57
C GLN A 88 -0.35 18.02 -1.15
N LEU A 89 0.58 17.75 -2.07
CA LEU A 89 1.99 17.53 -1.76
C LEU A 89 2.62 18.65 -0.90
N PRO A 90 2.36 19.95 -1.13
CA PRO A 90 2.89 21.02 -0.28
C PRO A 90 2.40 20.95 1.17
N SER A 91 1.22 20.38 1.41
CA SER A 91 0.69 20.13 2.76
C SER A 91 1.32 18.90 3.38
N LEU A 92 1.53 17.85 2.59
CA LEU A 92 2.13 16.60 3.03
C LEU A 92 3.58 16.80 3.50
N GLN A 93 4.32 17.71 2.89
CA GLN A 93 5.69 18.06 3.28
C GLN A 93 5.84 18.59 4.72
N LYS A 94 4.74 19.00 5.33
CA LYS A 94 4.72 19.48 6.71
C LYS A 94 4.66 18.36 7.75
N ASN A 95 4.37 17.14 7.30
CA ASN A 95 4.32 15.97 8.18
C ASN A 95 5.67 15.29 8.25
N ASP A 96 5.95 14.67 9.39
CA ASP A 96 7.14 13.85 9.61
C ASP A 96 7.05 12.52 8.86
N LEU A 97 5.84 12.00 8.68
CA LEU A 97 5.57 10.73 8.02
C LEU A 97 4.37 10.86 7.08
N ASN A 98 4.54 10.43 5.83
CA ASN A 98 3.43 10.33 4.89
C ASN A 98 3.31 8.89 4.39
N ILE A 99 2.15 8.30 4.57
CA ILE A 99 1.84 6.95 4.13
C ILE A 99 0.93 7.04 2.91
N ILE A 100 1.33 6.39 1.82
CA ILE A 100 0.59 6.36 0.58
C ILE A 100 0.42 4.90 0.17
N VAL A 101 -0.82 4.45 0.14
CA VAL A 101 -1.20 3.11 -0.30
C VAL A 101 -1.72 3.18 -1.73
N VAL A 102 -1.06 2.47 -2.63
CA VAL A 102 -1.43 2.44 -4.06
C VAL A 102 -2.00 1.08 -4.39
N ASN A 103 -3.32 1.00 -4.59
CA ASN A 103 -4.03 -0.27 -4.77
C ASN A 103 -4.07 -0.76 -6.23
N PHE A 104 -3.44 -0.07 -7.18
CA PHE A 104 -3.55 -0.44 -8.61
C PHE A 104 -3.13 -1.88 -8.90
N ILE A 105 -2.02 -2.35 -8.34
CA ILE A 105 -1.50 -3.70 -8.60
C ILE A 105 -2.46 -4.76 -8.07
N ASP A 106 -2.99 -4.55 -6.88
CA ASP A 106 -3.98 -5.42 -6.27
C ASP A 106 -5.27 -5.47 -7.10
N MET A 107 -5.78 -4.30 -7.48
CA MET A 107 -6.96 -4.19 -8.37
C MET A 107 -6.74 -4.86 -9.74
N LEU A 108 -5.56 -4.72 -10.34
CA LEU A 108 -5.20 -5.40 -11.58
C LEU A 108 -5.18 -6.92 -11.40
N SER A 109 -4.67 -7.39 -10.27
CA SER A 109 -4.65 -8.81 -9.91
C SER A 109 -6.06 -9.38 -9.79
N HIS A 110 -6.95 -8.69 -9.08
CA HIS A 110 -8.38 -9.08 -8.99
C HIS A 110 -9.07 -9.03 -10.36
N ALA A 111 -8.91 -7.95 -11.11
CA ALA A 111 -9.50 -7.83 -12.45
C ALA A 111 -9.04 -8.95 -13.41
N ARG A 112 -7.82 -9.45 -13.26
CA ARG A 112 -7.32 -10.57 -14.03
C ARG A 112 -8.07 -11.87 -13.75
N THR A 113 -8.57 -12.08 -12.54
CA THR A 113 -9.38 -13.26 -12.20
C THR A 113 -10.83 -13.11 -12.63
N GLU A 114 -11.38 -11.92 -12.57
CA GLU A 114 -12.81 -11.63 -12.78
C GLU A 114 -13.14 -11.33 -14.25
N SER A 115 -12.24 -10.63 -14.96
CA SER A 115 -12.48 -10.16 -16.33
C SER A 115 -11.72 -11.02 -17.36
N ARG A 116 -12.46 -11.64 -18.29
CA ARG A 116 -11.87 -12.38 -19.41
C ARG A 116 -10.93 -11.49 -20.26
N MET A 117 -11.32 -10.25 -20.51
CA MET A 117 -10.51 -9.30 -21.28
C MET A 117 -9.18 -9.01 -20.59
N VAL A 118 -9.21 -8.72 -19.29
CA VAL A 118 -7.98 -8.45 -18.53
C VAL A 118 -7.10 -9.70 -18.44
N ARG A 119 -7.70 -10.88 -18.32
CA ARG A 119 -6.98 -12.15 -18.34
C ARG A 119 -6.24 -12.38 -19.66
N GLU A 120 -6.85 -12.08 -20.78
CA GLU A 120 -6.22 -12.17 -22.10
C GLU A 120 -5.07 -11.16 -22.26
N LEU A 121 -5.27 -9.92 -21.81
CA LEU A 121 -4.25 -8.87 -21.85
C LEU A 121 -3.05 -9.14 -20.91
N ALA A 122 -3.30 -9.72 -19.74
CA ALA A 122 -2.33 -10.05 -18.72
C ALA A 122 -2.06 -11.56 -18.63
N ASN A 123 -2.02 -12.25 -19.76
CA ASN A 123 -1.95 -13.72 -19.85
C ASN A 123 -0.60 -14.32 -19.42
N SER A 124 0.44 -13.51 -19.34
CA SER A 124 1.78 -13.91 -18.91
C SER A 124 2.36 -12.92 -17.90
N GLU A 125 3.39 -13.35 -17.17
CA GLU A 125 4.14 -12.46 -16.27
C GLU A 125 4.73 -11.24 -17.00
N ALA A 126 5.25 -11.45 -18.22
CA ALA A 126 5.79 -10.36 -19.04
C ALA A 126 4.69 -9.34 -19.41
N ALA A 127 3.52 -9.81 -19.80
CA ALA A 127 2.38 -8.96 -20.12
C ALA A 127 1.88 -8.21 -18.89
N TYR A 128 1.76 -8.88 -17.74
CA TYR A 128 1.36 -8.26 -16.48
C TYR A 128 2.32 -7.14 -16.07
N ARG A 129 3.63 -7.40 -16.10
CA ARG A 129 4.67 -6.40 -15.82
C ARG A 129 4.65 -5.24 -16.81
N SER A 130 4.37 -5.51 -18.09
CA SER A 130 4.27 -4.49 -19.13
C SER A 130 3.10 -3.53 -18.86
N ILE A 131 1.93 -4.07 -18.51
CA ILE A 131 0.76 -3.27 -18.13
C ILE A 131 1.07 -2.42 -16.90
N THR A 132 1.65 -3.01 -15.86
CA THR A 132 2.04 -2.31 -14.64
C THR A 132 3.04 -1.18 -14.93
N LYS A 133 4.06 -1.44 -15.73
CA LYS A 133 5.04 -0.43 -16.13
C LYS A 133 4.42 0.70 -16.95
N SER A 134 3.54 0.37 -17.88
CA SER A 134 2.81 1.36 -18.68
C SER A 134 1.91 2.23 -17.82
N TRP A 135 1.15 1.61 -16.92
CA TRP A 135 0.32 2.35 -15.97
C TRP A 135 1.17 3.31 -15.13
N PHE A 136 2.24 2.81 -14.50
CA PHE A 136 3.11 3.62 -13.67
C PHE A 136 3.64 4.82 -14.44
N LYS A 137 4.17 4.61 -15.65
CA LYS A 137 4.75 5.66 -16.49
C LYS A 137 3.76 6.79 -16.82
N HIS A 138 2.47 6.47 -16.95
CA HIS A 138 1.43 7.41 -17.35
C HIS A 138 0.52 7.84 -16.18
N SER A 139 0.83 7.40 -14.97
CA SER A 139 0.05 7.75 -13.77
C SER A 139 0.62 8.97 -13.04
N ALA A 140 -0.23 9.61 -12.26
CA ALA A 140 0.17 10.66 -11.34
C ALA A 140 1.20 10.19 -10.28
N ILE A 141 1.31 8.87 -10.05
CA ILE A 141 2.31 8.29 -9.14
C ILE A 141 3.73 8.48 -9.70
N SER A 142 3.93 8.37 -11.01
CA SER A 142 5.23 8.68 -11.64
C SER A 142 5.63 10.14 -11.41
N GLU A 143 4.67 11.05 -11.54
CA GLU A 143 4.89 12.46 -11.27
C GLU A 143 5.18 12.72 -9.78
N LEU A 144 4.49 12.02 -8.87
CA LEU A 144 4.80 12.07 -7.43
C LEU A 144 6.26 11.74 -7.16
N PHE A 145 6.77 10.63 -7.71
CA PHE A 145 8.19 10.26 -7.55
C PHE A 145 9.13 11.32 -8.11
N ARG A 146 8.79 11.91 -9.25
CA ARG A 146 9.57 13.00 -9.84
C ARG A 146 9.61 14.22 -8.91
N MET A 147 8.49 14.59 -8.30
CA MET A 147 8.44 15.69 -7.35
C MET A 147 9.20 15.39 -6.06
N LEU A 148 9.08 14.16 -5.54
CA LEU A 148 9.81 13.73 -4.35
C LEU A 148 11.32 13.67 -4.58
N SER A 149 11.78 13.32 -5.78
CA SER A 149 13.21 13.31 -6.11
C SER A 149 13.90 14.67 -6.04
N ALA A 150 13.13 15.75 -6.07
CA ALA A 150 13.64 17.12 -5.91
C ALA A 150 13.60 17.62 -4.45
N GLN A 151 13.22 16.75 -3.51
CA GLN A 151 13.06 17.08 -2.10
C GLN A 151 14.05 16.31 -1.23
N ASP A 152 14.40 16.89 -0.09
CA ASP A 152 15.17 16.19 0.95
C ASP A 152 14.22 15.32 1.79
N CYS A 153 13.91 14.14 1.27
CA CYS A 153 13.06 13.18 1.96
C CYS A 153 13.53 11.74 1.72
N ARG A 154 13.30 10.88 2.69
CA ARG A 154 13.49 9.43 2.52
C ARG A 154 12.20 8.80 2.02
N VAL A 155 12.28 8.06 0.94
CA VAL A 155 11.17 7.27 0.39
C VAL A 155 11.42 5.79 0.68
N ILE A 156 10.44 5.12 1.30
CA ILE A 156 10.43 3.67 1.51
C ILE A 156 9.32 3.11 0.65
N LEU A 157 9.68 2.28 -0.33
CA LEU A 157 8.74 1.56 -1.17
C LEU A 157 8.66 0.12 -0.67
N THR A 158 7.47 -0.32 -0.32
CA THR A 158 7.24 -1.67 0.21
C THR A 158 5.93 -2.26 -0.32
N THR A 159 5.74 -3.54 -0.09
CA THR A 159 4.49 -4.26 -0.38
C THR A 159 4.12 -5.11 0.83
N ASP A 160 2.84 -5.37 1.01
CA ASP A 160 2.32 -6.22 2.09
C ASP A 160 2.56 -7.71 1.82
N HIS A 161 2.52 -8.12 0.56
CA HIS A 161 2.84 -9.47 0.11
C HIS A 161 3.26 -9.47 -1.35
N GLY A 162 3.82 -10.58 -1.80
CA GLY A 162 4.10 -10.83 -3.21
C GLY A 162 2.93 -11.52 -3.91
N SER A 163 3.12 -11.84 -5.19
CA SER A 163 2.21 -12.68 -5.96
C SER A 163 2.97 -13.84 -6.60
N ILE A 164 2.33 -15.00 -6.65
CA ILE A 164 2.87 -16.20 -7.29
C ILE A 164 1.88 -16.74 -8.28
N ARG A 165 2.34 -17.15 -9.45
CA ARG A 165 1.51 -17.84 -10.43
C ARG A 165 1.46 -19.32 -10.08
N ALA A 166 0.26 -19.82 -9.77
CA ALA A 166 0.01 -21.24 -9.66
C ALA A 166 -0.41 -21.78 -11.04
N ASN A 167 0.16 -22.89 -11.46
CA ASN A 167 -0.33 -23.69 -12.59
C ASN A 167 -1.24 -24.78 -12.01
N ASN A 168 -2.44 -24.86 -12.50
CA ASN A 168 -3.34 -26.00 -12.24
C ASN A 168 -2.95 -27.16 -13.14
#